data_b90c95090cf866e5b38b1a67621d1e2e
#
_entry.id   b90c95090cf866e5b38b1a67621d1e2e
#
_cell.length_a   1.000
_cell.length_b   1.000
_cell.length_c   1.000
_cell.angle_alpha   90.00
_cell.angle_beta   90.00
_cell.angle_gamma   90.00
#
_symmetry.space_group_name_H-M   'P 1'
#
loop_
_entity.id
_entity.type
_entity.pdbx_description
1 polymer ?
#
loop_
_entity_poly.entity_id
_entity_poly.type
_entity_poly.pdbx_seq_one_letter_code
_entity_poly.pdbx_strand_id
1 'polypeptide(L)'
;MMYHNPVLLNESVAGLNIIENGIYVDVTFGGGGHSREILGKLGEKGRLIAFDQDQDALENIINDDRFLLINKNFMYLKENLLSINIDKVDGILADFGISSHQIDVPDRGFSIRYDAELDMRMDQNSELKASDIINNYSFEQLTKIFFEYGELRMAKLVARKIVEARLISEIKTTLELNNLLLSILSLIHISE
;
A
#
# COMPACT_ATOMS: atom_id res chain seq x y z
N MET A 1 8.04 -1.69 -18.95
CA MET A 1 7.96 -2.71 -17.87
C MET A 1 6.69 -3.51 -18.04
N MET A 2 6.76 -4.86 -18.02
CA MET A 2 5.51 -5.64 -17.95
C MET A 2 4.99 -5.54 -16.52
N TYR A 3 3.94 -4.75 -16.30
CA TYR A 3 3.23 -4.75 -15.03
C TYR A 3 2.63 -6.14 -14.80
N HIS A 4 2.77 -6.64 -13.57
CA HIS A 4 2.10 -7.86 -13.13
C HIS A 4 0.59 -7.76 -13.38
N ASN A 5 -0.03 -8.85 -13.84
CA ASN A 5 -1.49 -8.93 -13.85
C ASN A 5 -1.99 -8.75 -12.41
N PRO A 6 -2.94 -7.84 -12.17
CA PRO A 6 -3.55 -7.69 -10.85
C PRO A 6 -4.16 -9.01 -10.37
N VAL A 7 -4.15 -9.20 -9.05
CA VAL A 7 -4.80 -10.37 -8.43
C VAL A 7 -6.30 -10.30 -8.68
N LEU A 8 -6.89 -11.44 -9.09
CA LEU A 8 -8.34 -11.58 -9.35
C LEU A 8 -8.91 -10.49 -10.29
N LEU A 9 -8.13 -10.06 -11.29
CA LEU A 9 -8.51 -8.96 -12.19
C LEU A 9 -9.92 -9.12 -12.77
N ASN A 10 -10.18 -10.28 -13.38
CA ASN A 10 -11.45 -10.54 -14.05
C ASN A 10 -12.61 -10.67 -13.07
N GLU A 11 -12.39 -11.35 -11.96
CA GLU A 11 -13.39 -11.60 -10.92
C GLU A 11 -13.78 -10.28 -10.22
N SER A 12 -12.80 -9.46 -9.89
CA SER A 12 -13.02 -8.16 -9.25
C SER A 12 -13.82 -7.21 -10.15
N VAL A 13 -13.44 -7.12 -11.42
CA VAL A 13 -14.13 -6.26 -12.39
C VAL A 13 -15.51 -6.83 -12.76
N ALA A 14 -15.66 -8.16 -12.84
CA ALA A 14 -16.96 -8.78 -13.05
C ALA A 14 -17.93 -8.50 -11.87
N GLY A 15 -17.41 -8.52 -10.64
CA GLY A 15 -18.18 -8.22 -9.43
C GLY A 15 -18.75 -6.80 -9.37
N LEU A 16 -18.14 -5.84 -10.09
CA LEU A 16 -18.66 -4.48 -10.18
C LEU A 16 -19.97 -4.38 -11.00
N ASN A 17 -20.33 -5.40 -11.80
CA ASN A 17 -21.51 -5.39 -12.68
C ASN A 17 -21.59 -4.09 -13.52
N ILE A 18 -20.55 -3.78 -14.25
CA ILE A 18 -20.35 -2.48 -14.90
C ILE A 18 -21.50 -2.16 -15.86
N ILE A 19 -22.10 -0.98 -15.65
CA ILE A 19 -23.07 -0.33 -16.52
C ILE A 19 -22.30 0.60 -17.47
N GLU A 20 -22.52 0.51 -18.79
CA GLU A 20 -21.72 1.21 -19.80
C GLU A 20 -21.53 2.72 -19.53
N ASN A 21 -22.57 3.40 -19.08
CA ASN A 21 -22.54 4.85 -18.80
C ASN A 21 -22.43 5.18 -17.30
N GLY A 22 -22.02 4.21 -16.47
CA GLY A 22 -21.86 4.37 -15.03
C GLY A 22 -20.59 5.12 -14.64
N ILE A 23 -20.54 5.50 -13.37
CA ILE A 23 -19.40 6.15 -12.74
C ILE A 23 -18.76 5.18 -11.74
N TYR A 24 -17.50 4.86 -11.95
CA TYR A 24 -16.77 3.91 -11.11
C TYR A 24 -15.56 4.56 -10.47
N VAL A 25 -15.12 4.00 -9.36
CA VAL A 25 -13.93 4.45 -8.65
C VAL A 25 -13.00 3.26 -8.40
N ASP A 26 -11.72 3.45 -8.69
CA ASP A 26 -10.63 2.57 -8.30
C ASP A 26 -9.79 3.30 -7.24
N VAL A 27 -9.85 2.87 -5.99
CA VAL A 27 -9.16 3.57 -4.88
C VAL A 27 -7.71 3.12 -4.69
N THR A 28 -7.23 2.19 -5.52
CA THR A 28 -5.90 1.55 -5.47
C THR A 28 -5.33 1.39 -6.88
N PHE A 29 -5.13 2.53 -7.56
CA PHE A 29 -4.78 2.56 -8.98
C PHE A 29 -3.50 1.78 -9.32
N GLY A 30 -2.41 2.01 -8.58
CA GLY A 30 -1.12 1.36 -8.76
C GLY A 30 -0.61 1.36 -10.21
N GLY A 31 -0.47 0.18 -10.79
CA GLY A 31 -0.11 0.01 -12.20
C GLY A 31 -1.25 0.19 -13.20
N GLY A 32 -2.48 0.45 -12.73
CA GLY A 32 -3.65 0.72 -13.56
C GLY A 32 -4.27 -0.51 -14.22
N GLY A 33 -3.95 -1.71 -13.78
CA GLY A 33 -4.47 -2.95 -14.40
C GLY A 33 -5.98 -3.08 -14.29
N HIS A 34 -6.54 -2.96 -13.08
CA HIS A 34 -7.99 -2.97 -12.85
C HIS A 34 -8.68 -1.81 -13.57
N SER A 35 -8.10 -0.62 -13.49
CA SER A 35 -8.62 0.58 -14.16
C SER A 35 -8.73 0.42 -15.68
N ARG A 36 -7.73 -0.19 -16.34
CA ARG A 36 -7.81 -0.47 -17.80
C ARG A 36 -8.93 -1.44 -18.15
N GLU A 37 -9.11 -2.49 -17.34
CA GLU A 37 -10.19 -3.46 -17.55
C GLU A 37 -11.58 -2.84 -17.33
N ILE A 38 -11.73 -1.96 -16.32
CA ILE A 38 -12.97 -1.20 -16.09
C ILE A 38 -13.27 -0.29 -17.29
N LEU A 39 -12.29 0.49 -17.76
CA LEU A 39 -12.44 1.37 -18.91
C LEU A 39 -12.82 0.62 -20.19
N GLY A 40 -12.29 -0.60 -20.37
CA GLY A 40 -12.64 -1.48 -21.49
C GLY A 40 -14.11 -1.91 -21.52
N LYS A 41 -14.81 -1.83 -20.39
CA LYS A 41 -16.25 -2.17 -20.26
C LYS A 41 -17.16 -0.94 -20.23
N LEU A 42 -16.59 0.25 -20.05
CA LEU A 42 -17.34 1.51 -20.06
C LEU A 42 -17.62 1.98 -21.47
N GLY A 43 -18.81 2.52 -21.69
CA GLY A 43 -19.20 3.24 -22.90
C GLY A 43 -18.67 4.68 -22.93
N GLU A 44 -18.98 5.42 -24.00
CA GLU A 44 -18.48 6.79 -24.22
C GLU A 44 -18.83 7.78 -23.10
N LYS A 45 -19.95 7.58 -22.40
CA LYS A 45 -20.41 8.46 -21.32
C LYS A 45 -20.03 7.96 -19.93
N GLY A 46 -19.46 6.75 -19.84
CA GLY A 46 -18.98 6.21 -18.58
C GLY A 46 -17.77 6.99 -18.06
N ARG A 47 -17.53 6.93 -16.76
CA ARG A 47 -16.40 7.62 -16.09
C ARG A 47 -15.72 6.70 -15.12
N LEU A 48 -14.39 6.79 -15.06
CA LEU A 48 -13.57 6.15 -14.05
C LEU A 48 -12.72 7.19 -13.34
N ILE A 49 -12.87 7.29 -12.05
CA ILE A 49 -12.02 8.10 -11.18
C ILE A 49 -11.11 7.15 -10.40
N ALA A 50 -9.81 7.34 -10.50
CA ALA A 50 -8.86 6.52 -9.77
C ALA A 50 -8.15 7.35 -8.69
N PHE A 51 -7.77 6.67 -7.61
CA PHE A 51 -7.01 7.24 -6.51
C PHE A 51 -5.74 6.42 -6.28
N ASP A 52 -4.65 7.10 -6.02
CA ASP A 52 -3.46 6.53 -5.43
C ASP A 52 -2.70 7.62 -4.67
N GLN A 53 -2.17 7.28 -3.50
CA GLN A 53 -1.33 8.20 -2.74
C GLN A 53 0.14 8.12 -3.15
N ASP A 54 0.54 7.03 -3.84
CA ASP A 54 1.90 6.84 -4.31
C ASP A 54 2.15 7.70 -5.56
N GLN A 55 3.21 8.51 -5.53
CA GLN A 55 3.57 9.33 -6.69
C GLN A 55 4.02 8.50 -7.89
N ASP A 56 4.61 7.32 -7.66
CA ASP A 56 5.06 6.44 -8.73
C ASP A 56 3.87 5.94 -9.58
N ALA A 57 2.66 5.95 -9.03
CA ALA A 57 1.43 5.61 -9.77
C ALA A 57 1.15 6.60 -10.92
N LEU A 58 1.62 7.85 -10.84
CA LEU A 58 1.45 8.85 -11.90
C LEU A 58 2.10 8.46 -13.22
N GLU A 59 3.14 7.63 -13.20
CA GLU A 59 3.79 7.12 -14.41
C GLU A 59 2.87 6.21 -15.25
N ASN A 60 1.78 5.70 -14.64
CA ASN A 60 0.85 4.76 -15.24
C ASN A 60 -0.45 5.40 -15.76
N ILE A 61 -0.55 6.73 -15.71
CA ILE A 61 -1.74 7.47 -16.14
C ILE A 61 -2.24 6.93 -17.49
N ILE A 62 -3.57 6.72 -17.55
CA ILE A 62 -4.23 6.24 -18.75
C ILE A 62 -4.69 7.43 -19.57
N ASN A 63 -4.30 7.47 -20.85
CA ASN A 63 -4.73 8.51 -21.78
C ASN A 63 -6.13 8.18 -22.35
N ASP A 64 -7.17 8.51 -21.59
CA ASP A 64 -8.58 8.29 -21.94
C ASP A 64 -9.42 9.43 -21.32
N ASP A 65 -10.27 10.08 -22.11
CA ASP A 65 -11.07 11.23 -21.65
C ASP A 65 -12.09 10.86 -20.56
N ARG A 66 -12.37 9.57 -20.39
CA ARG A 66 -13.27 9.04 -19.36
C ARG A 66 -12.55 8.78 -18.03
N PHE A 67 -11.21 8.91 -18.01
CA PHE A 67 -10.35 8.57 -16.88
C PHE A 67 -9.82 9.82 -16.18
N LEU A 68 -9.85 9.82 -14.85
CA LEU A 68 -9.22 10.84 -14.00
C LEU A 68 -8.46 10.16 -12.86
N LEU A 69 -7.15 10.40 -12.77
CA LEU A 69 -6.34 10.00 -11.61
C LEU A 69 -6.22 11.17 -10.63
N ILE A 70 -6.56 10.91 -9.38
CA ILE A 70 -6.39 11.84 -8.24
C ILE A 70 -5.29 11.27 -7.35
N ASN A 71 -4.10 11.88 -7.38
CA ASN A 71 -2.98 11.46 -6.56
C ASN A 71 -3.17 11.92 -5.11
N LYS A 72 -4.00 11.20 -4.39
CA LYS A 72 -4.32 11.39 -2.96
C LYS A 72 -4.72 10.08 -2.31
N ASN A 73 -4.60 10.05 -0.98
CA ASN A 73 -5.16 8.97 -0.19
C ASN A 73 -6.69 8.92 -0.35
N PHE A 74 -7.24 7.72 -0.52
CA PHE A 74 -8.69 7.49 -0.69
C PHE A 74 -9.52 7.89 0.55
N MET A 75 -8.91 8.15 1.70
CA MET A 75 -9.62 8.74 2.84
C MET A 75 -10.31 10.07 2.47
N TYR A 76 -9.79 10.78 1.45
CA TYR A 76 -10.34 12.02 0.91
C TYR A 76 -11.29 11.80 -0.28
N LEU A 77 -11.73 10.54 -0.53
CA LEU A 77 -12.57 10.16 -1.65
C LEU A 77 -13.79 11.07 -1.79
N LYS A 78 -14.58 11.18 -0.71
CA LYS A 78 -15.84 11.93 -0.71
C LYS A 78 -15.63 13.40 -1.08
N GLU A 79 -14.65 14.05 -0.49
CA GLU A 79 -14.35 15.48 -0.73
C GLU A 79 -13.93 15.71 -2.18
N ASN A 80 -13.07 14.83 -2.71
CA ASN A 80 -12.57 14.97 -4.09
C ASN A 80 -13.67 14.67 -5.11
N LEU A 81 -14.53 13.68 -4.90
CA LEU A 81 -15.66 13.42 -5.80
C LEU A 81 -16.66 14.60 -5.81
N LEU A 82 -16.99 15.15 -4.66
CA LEU A 82 -17.84 16.32 -4.57
C LEU A 82 -17.24 17.56 -5.27
N SER A 83 -15.92 17.75 -5.19
CA SER A 83 -15.24 18.86 -5.86
C SER A 83 -15.34 18.84 -7.38
N ILE A 84 -15.59 17.65 -7.96
CA ILE A 84 -15.80 17.45 -9.41
C ILE A 84 -17.29 17.18 -9.75
N ASN A 85 -18.22 17.55 -8.86
CA ASN A 85 -19.66 17.41 -9.00
C ASN A 85 -20.14 15.96 -9.16
N ILE A 86 -19.47 15.01 -8.49
CA ILE A 86 -19.90 13.61 -8.39
C ILE A 86 -20.37 13.36 -6.95
N ASP A 87 -21.66 13.13 -6.74
CA ASP A 87 -22.27 12.84 -5.44
C ASP A 87 -22.55 11.35 -5.24
N LYS A 88 -22.61 10.58 -6.34
CA LYS A 88 -22.87 9.14 -6.33
C LYS A 88 -22.02 8.43 -7.36
N VAL A 89 -21.64 7.19 -7.05
CA VAL A 89 -20.93 6.28 -7.97
C VAL A 89 -21.65 4.94 -8.04
N ASP A 90 -21.52 4.22 -9.14
CA ASP A 90 -22.17 2.94 -9.37
C ASP A 90 -21.36 1.78 -8.79
N GLY A 91 -20.05 1.95 -8.59
CA GLY A 91 -19.21 0.96 -7.94
C GLY A 91 -17.84 1.51 -7.54
N ILE A 92 -17.25 0.86 -6.53
CA ILE A 92 -15.91 1.15 -6.03
C ILE A 92 -15.12 -0.15 -6.00
N LEU A 93 -13.93 -0.12 -6.57
CA LEU A 93 -12.93 -1.18 -6.46
C LEU A 93 -11.85 -0.76 -5.48
N ALA A 94 -11.44 -1.69 -4.62
CA ALA A 94 -10.34 -1.50 -3.69
C ALA A 94 -9.53 -2.81 -3.60
N ASP A 95 -8.26 -2.75 -4.01
CA ASP A 95 -7.28 -3.83 -3.88
C ASP A 95 -6.22 -3.42 -2.86
N PHE A 96 -6.55 -3.66 -1.58
CA PHE A 96 -5.71 -3.21 -0.47
C PHE A 96 -4.44 -4.04 -0.34
N GLY A 97 -3.31 -3.37 -0.32
CA GLY A 97 -2.01 -4.01 -0.13
C GLY A 97 -0.88 -3.15 -0.66
N ILE A 98 0.30 -3.75 -0.74
CA ILE A 98 1.49 -3.15 -1.36
C ILE A 98 1.53 -3.55 -2.84
N SER A 99 1.98 -2.62 -3.69
CA SER A 99 2.14 -2.90 -5.12
C SER A 99 3.40 -3.72 -5.41
N SER A 100 3.41 -4.47 -6.53
CA SER A 100 4.64 -5.15 -6.99
C SER A 100 5.80 -4.16 -7.19
N HIS A 101 5.49 -2.95 -7.68
CA HIS A 101 6.48 -1.88 -7.83
C HIS A 101 7.15 -1.51 -6.49
N GLN A 102 6.35 -1.36 -5.42
CA GLN A 102 6.89 -1.07 -4.08
C GLN A 102 7.80 -2.19 -3.55
N ILE A 103 7.53 -3.46 -3.91
CA ILE A 103 8.38 -4.60 -3.53
C ILE A 103 9.67 -4.64 -4.36
N ASP A 104 9.59 -4.34 -5.66
CA ASP A 104 10.69 -4.52 -6.60
C ASP A 104 11.68 -3.35 -6.60
N VAL A 105 11.27 -2.16 -6.15
CA VAL A 105 12.13 -0.98 -6.01
C VAL A 105 12.79 -0.95 -4.63
N PRO A 106 14.13 -1.17 -4.53
CA PRO A 106 14.83 -1.28 -3.25
C PRO A 106 14.63 -0.07 -2.35
N ASP A 107 14.75 1.13 -2.89
CA ASP A 107 14.70 2.40 -2.15
C ASP A 107 13.34 2.68 -1.49
N ARG A 108 12.29 1.92 -1.84
CA ARG A 108 10.99 2.00 -1.19
C ARG A 108 10.97 1.29 0.18
N GLY A 109 11.91 0.42 0.50
CA GLY A 109 12.06 -0.23 1.80
C GLY A 109 11.02 -1.31 2.13
N PHE A 110 10.20 -1.77 1.18
CA PHE A 110 9.19 -2.82 1.41
C PHE A 110 9.73 -4.24 1.30
N SER A 111 10.93 -4.42 0.77
CA SER A 111 11.50 -5.75 0.51
C SER A 111 12.76 -5.99 1.31
N ILE A 112 12.93 -7.24 1.77
CA ILE A 112 14.16 -7.73 2.38
C ILE A 112 15.12 -8.38 1.38
N ARG A 113 14.82 -8.33 0.07
CA ARG A 113 15.70 -8.86 -0.98
C ARG A 113 16.98 -8.03 -1.13
N TYR A 114 16.91 -6.77 -0.76
CA TYR A 114 17.99 -5.81 -0.85
C TYR A 114 18.15 -5.11 0.50
N ASP A 115 19.39 -4.71 0.82
CA ASP A 115 19.65 -3.83 1.95
C ASP A 115 19.37 -2.38 1.53
N ALA A 116 18.29 -1.83 2.02
CA ALA A 116 17.84 -0.49 1.66
C ALA A 116 17.37 0.26 2.92
N GLU A 117 17.18 1.57 2.80
CA GLU A 117 16.62 2.38 3.87
C GLU A 117 15.26 1.82 4.30
N LEU A 118 15.00 1.76 5.60
CA LEU A 118 13.72 1.32 6.17
C LEU A 118 12.69 2.45 6.07
N ASP A 119 12.24 2.72 4.83
CA ASP A 119 11.32 3.80 4.50
C ASP A 119 9.86 3.36 4.64
N MET A 120 9.36 2.49 3.77
CA MET A 120 8.02 1.91 3.71
C MET A 120 6.86 2.92 3.59
N ARG A 121 7.10 4.16 3.18
CA ARG A 121 6.03 5.13 2.93
C ARG A 121 5.34 4.82 1.59
N MET A 122 4.03 4.67 1.60
CA MET A 122 3.25 4.65 0.36
C MET A 122 3.16 6.05 -0.24
N ASP A 123 2.83 7.06 0.58
CA ASP A 123 2.95 8.46 0.21
C ASP A 123 4.35 8.98 0.54
N GLN A 124 5.18 9.15 -0.47
CA GLN A 124 6.56 9.60 -0.32
C GLN A 124 6.68 11.05 0.19
N ASN A 125 5.60 11.84 0.17
CA ASN A 125 5.55 13.16 0.78
C ASN A 125 5.28 13.12 2.29
N SER A 126 4.88 11.97 2.85
CA SER A 126 4.72 11.80 4.29
C SER A 126 6.08 11.97 4.97
N GLU A 127 6.09 12.62 6.13
CA GLU A 127 7.33 12.79 6.90
C GLU A 127 7.73 11.51 7.63
N LEU A 128 6.76 10.68 8.03
CA LEU A 128 6.97 9.53 8.92
C LEU A 128 7.39 8.28 8.14
N LYS A 129 8.63 7.84 8.34
CA LYS A 129 9.19 6.59 7.80
C LYS A 129 9.03 5.43 8.77
N ALA A 130 9.17 4.20 8.28
CA ALA A 130 9.21 3.03 9.14
C ALA A 130 10.40 3.06 10.12
N SER A 131 11.56 3.58 9.70
CA SER A 131 12.71 3.79 10.60
C SER A 131 12.39 4.71 11.77
N ASP A 132 11.58 5.77 11.56
CA ASP A 132 11.17 6.66 12.66
C ASP A 132 10.28 5.93 13.66
N ILE A 133 9.35 5.13 13.17
CA ILE A 133 8.47 4.30 14.01
C ILE A 133 9.30 3.34 14.86
N ILE A 134 10.21 2.59 14.22
CA ILE A 134 11.05 1.59 14.88
C ILE A 134 11.96 2.23 15.95
N ASN A 135 12.55 3.38 15.65
CA ASN A 135 13.51 4.01 16.55
C ASN A 135 12.88 4.90 17.62
N ASN A 136 11.68 5.47 17.40
CA ASN A 136 11.15 6.48 18.30
C ASN A 136 9.88 6.07 19.07
N TYR A 137 9.10 5.11 18.57
CA TYR A 137 7.85 4.70 19.23
C TYR A 137 8.12 3.96 20.55
N SER A 138 7.21 4.12 21.53
CA SER A 138 7.31 3.41 22.80
C SER A 138 7.13 1.89 22.62
N PHE A 139 7.54 1.12 23.63
CA PHE A 139 7.31 -0.32 23.68
C PHE A 139 5.83 -0.67 23.48
N GLU A 140 4.92 0.09 24.10
CA GLU A 140 3.47 -0.11 24.02
C GLU A 140 2.95 0.18 22.61
N GLN A 141 3.42 1.27 21.99
CA GLN A 141 3.05 1.65 20.63
C GLN A 141 3.52 0.61 19.62
N LEU A 142 4.77 0.15 19.71
CA LEU A 142 5.29 -0.91 18.85
C LEU A 142 4.53 -2.23 19.05
N THR A 143 4.26 -2.60 20.33
CA THR A 143 3.47 -3.80 20.62
C THR A 143 2.09 -3.74 19.98
N LYS A 144 1.43 -2.57 20.08
CA LYS A 144 0.11 -2.37 19.47
C LYS A 144 0.15 -2.53 17.95
N ILE A 145 1.12 -1.90 17.27
CA ILE A 145 1.28 -2.00 15.81
C ILE A 145 1.50 -3.45 15.39
N PHE A 146 2.42 -4.16 16.01
CA PHE A 146 2.72 -5.55 15.65
C PHE A 146 1.58 -6.51 15.97
N PHE A 147 0.78 -6.22 17.00
CA PHE A 147 -0.36 -7.06 17.35
C PHE A 147 -1.59 -6.77 16.47
N GLU A 148 -1.98 -5.48 16.34
CA GLU A 148 -3.23 -5.12 15.65
C GLU A 148 -3.11 -5.17 14.13
N TYR A 149 -1.97 -4.76 13.57
CA TYR A 149 -1.77 -4.70 12.13
C TYR A 149 -0.89 -5.83 11.58
N GLY A 150 0.06 -6.29 12.40
CA GLY A 150 0.95 -7.38 12.01
C GLY A 150 0.43 -8.76 12.42
N GLU A 151 -0.66 -8.84 13.20
CA GLU A 151 -1.25 -10.07 13.74
C GLU A 151 -0.22 -10.99 14.45
N LEU A 152 0.88 -10.38 14.94
CA LEU A 152 1.98 -11.13 15.54
C LEU A 152 1.63 -11.52 16.96
N ARG A 153 1.48 -12.82 17.21
CA ARG A 153 1.27 -13.37 18.58
C ARG A 153 2.38 -12.97 19.54
N MET A 154 3.60 -12.78 19.05
CA MET A 154 4.79 -12.41 19.81
C MET A 154 5.11 -10.91 19.78
N ALA A 155 4.12 -10.06 19.51
CA ALA A 155 4.30 -8.61 19.39
C ALA A 155 5.10 -8.00 20.55
N LYS A 156 4.83 -8.42 21.78
CA LYS A 156 5.57 -7.95 22.97
C LYS A 156 7.06 -8.31 22.95
N LEU A 157 7.40 -9.52 22.50
CA LEU A 157 8.79 -9.98 22.42
C LEU A 157 9.53 -9.21 21.33
N VAL A 158 8.90 -9.06 20.15
CA VAL A 158 9.43 -8.27 19.03
C VAL A 158 9.66 -6.82 19.44
N ALA A 159 8.66 -6.16 20.02
CA ALA A 159 8.78 -4.78 20.47
C ALA A 159 9.91 -4.60 21.51
N ARG A 160 10.02 -5.53 22.46
CA ARG A 160 11.09 -5.47 23.47
C ARG A 160 12.47 -5.56 22.83
N LYS A 161 12.67 -6.48 21.89
CA LYS A 161 13.96 -6.66 21.20
C LYS A 161 14.34 -5.46 20.35
N ILE A 162 13.38 -4.82 19.70
CA ILE A 162 13.62 -3.58 18.97
C ILE A 162 14.05 -2.47 19.94
N VAL A 163 13.33 -2.29 21.07
CA VAL A 163 13.66 -1.28 22.07
C VAL A 163 15.05 -1.52 22.67
N GLU A 164 15.42 -2.78 22.96
CA GLU A 164 16.77 -3.13 23.43
C GLU A 164 17.84 -2.82 22.36
N ALA A 165 17.62 -3.21 21.12
CA ALA A 165 18.59 -3.06 20.03
C ALA A 165 18.87 -1.58 19.70
N ARG A 166 17.83 -0.74 19.61
CA ARG A 166 17.99 0.67 19.28
C ARG A 166 18.70 1.50 20.35
N LEU A 167 18.79 1.00 21.61
CA LEU A 167 19.63 1.62 22.65
C LEU A 167 21.12 1.49 22.36
N ILE A 168 21.52 0.53 21.52
CA ILE A 168 22.91 0.29 21.12
C ILE A 168 23.22 1.03 19.81
N SER A 169 22.34 0.89 18.82
CA SER A 169 22.46 1.50 17.50
C SER A 169 21.09 1.66 16.87
N GLU A 170 20.83 2.78 16.19
CA GLU A 170 19.62 2.97 15.39
C GLU A 170 19.48 1.87 14.33
N ILE A 171 18.27 1.43 14.12
CA ILE A 171 17.89 0.47 13.06
C ILE A 171 17.49 1.27 11.82
N LYS A 172 18.31 1.25 10.78
CA LYS A 172 18.17 2.12 9.61
C LYS A 172 17.76 1.40 8.36
N THR A 173 18.07 0.11 8.25
CA THR A 173 17.88 -0.64 7.01
C THR A 173 16.92 -1.80 7.18
N THR A 174 16.40 -2.26 6.04
CA THR A 174 15.52 -3.42 5.96
C THR A 174 16.20 -4.69 6.47
N LEU A 175 17.50 -4.89 6.16
CA LEU A 175 18.24 -6.08 6.61
C LEU A 175 18.60 -6.00 8.09
N GLU A 176 18.89 -4.83 8.65
CA GLU A 176 19.13 -4.68 10.09
C GLU A 176 17.90 -5.11 10.89
N LEU A 177 16.71 -4.62 10.50
CA LEU A 177 15.47 -5.03 11.14
C LEU A 177 15.20 -6.53 10.93
N ASN A 178 15.35 -7.04 9.71
CA ASN A 178 15.12 -8.45 9.40
C ASN A 178 16.04 -9.37 10.22
N ASN A 179 17.33 -9.07 10.31
CA ASN A 179 18.30 -9.85 11.08
C ASN A 179 17.96 -9.87 12.58
N LEU A 180 17.51 -8.73 13.12
CA LEU A 180 17.03 -8.66 14.48
C LEU A 180 15.82 -9.59 14.70
N LEU A 181 14.83 -9.58 13.79
CA LEU A 181 13.64 -10.41 13.86
C LEU A 181 13.95 -11.91 13.69
N LEU A 182 14.85 -12.27 12.78
CA LEU A 182 15.30 -13.65 12.60
C LEU A 182 15.95 -14.22 13.86
N SER A 183 16.70 -13.40 14.60
CA SER A 183 17.30 -13.81 15.87
C SER A 183 16.26 -14.21 16.93
N ILE A 184 15.08 -13.58 16.88
CA ILE A 184 13.95 -13.91 17.78
C ILE A 184 13.31 -15.23 17.39
N LEU A 185 13.08 -15.44 16.09
CA LEU A 185 12.44 -16.66 15.57
C LEU A 185 13.30 -17.89 15.81
N SER A 186 14.62 -17.79 15.68
CA SER A 186 15.55 -18.89 15.96
C SER A 186 15.55 -19.32 17.43
N LEU A 187 15.35 -18.40 18.37
CA LEU A 187 15.27 -18.69 19.79
C LEU A 187 14.03 -19.54 20.17
N ILE A 188 12.98 -19.46 19.38
CA ILE A 188 11.71 -20.16 19.65
C ILE A 188 11.76 -21.59 19.16
N HIS A 189 12.38 -21.85 18.00
CA HIS A 189 12.57 -23.22 17.50
C HIS A 189 13.52 -24.09 18.35
N ILE A 190 14.29 -23.47 19.26
CA ILE A 190 15.19 -24.18 20.17
C ILE A 190 14.47 -24.57 21.48
N SER A 191 13.30 -23.97 21.76
CA SER A 191 12.55 -24.14 23.01
C SER A 191 11.31 -25.04 22.87
N GLU A 192 11.05 -25.62 21.71
CA GLU A 192 10.11 -26.74 21.48
C GLU A 192 10.85 -28.06 21.31
#